data_3c68d56a171cc2bf53450e51ec9f33fb
#
_entry.id   3c68d56a171cc2bf53450e51ec9f33fb
#
_cell.length_a   1.000
_cell.length_b   1.000
_cell.length_c   1.000
_cell.angle_alpha   90.00
_cell.angle_beta   90.00
_cell.angle_gamma   90.00
#
_symmetry.space_group_name_H-M   'P 1'
#
loop_
_entity.id
_entity.type
_entity.pdbx_description
1 polymer ?
#
loop_
_entity_poly.entity_id
_entity_poly.type
_entity_poly.pdbx_seq_one_letter_code
_entity_poly.pdbx_strand_id
1 'polypeptide(L)'
;SYNLAAELDDSEPRNVLACKFSVPFAVATTLYHRSSGVLSFTEEARCNDAIIALARKVSIREDKTMTAQLPELRPARVTIHLRDGSILKAAVETNRGDWQDPYTDTALKQKFMALTTRLWPADQAEQIHTAIMVMEKYPVRDLFFPASGR
;
A
#
# COMPACT_ATOMS: atom_id res chain seq x y z
N SER A 1 -10.55 -10.17 11.76
CA SER A 1 -11.83 -10.82 12.05
C SER A 1 -12.23 -11.74 10.89
N TYR A 2 -13.12 -12.69 11.15
CA TYR A 2 -13.62 -13.61 10.11
C TYR A 2 -14.24 -12.85 8.91
N ASN A 3 -15.03 -11.83 9.17
CA ASN A 3 -15.66 -11.02 8.12
C ASN A 3 -14.63 -10.34 7.22
N LEU A 4 -13.59 -9.72 7.79
CA LEU A 4 -12.52 -9.10 7.00
C LEU A 4 -11.78 -10.15 6.16
N ALA A 5 -11.49 -11.33 6.70
CA ALA A 5 -10.84 -12.39 5.95
C ALA A 5 -11.70 -12.84 4.76
N ALA A 6 -13.01 -13.00 4.93
CA ALA A 6 -13.92 -13.41 3.87
C ALA A 6 -14.15 -12.32 2.81
N GLU A 7 -14.25 -11.06 3.22
CA GLU A 7 -14.50 -9.92 2.32
C GLU A 7 -13.31 -9.57 1.45
N LEU A 8 -12.08 -9.84 1.93
CA LEU A 8 -10.83 -9.48 1.25
C LEU A 8 -10.16 -10.66 0.53
N ASP A 9 -10.83 -11.80 0.40
CA ASP A 9 -10.29 -13.05 -0.19
C ASP A 9 -10.63 -13.21 -1.68
N ASP A 10 -10.44 -12.15 -2.47
CA ASP A 10 -10.61 -12.19 -3.92
C ASP A 10 -9.25 -12.36 -4.61
N SER A 11 -8.97 -13.53 -5.18
CA SER A 11 -7.72 -13.80 -5.90
C SER A 11 -7.70 -13.28 -7.34
N GLU A 12 -8.84 -12.81 -7.87
CA GLU A 12 -9.00 -12.35 -9.26
C GLU A 12 -9.81 -11.04 -9.33
N PRO A 13 -9.29 -9.96 -8.75
CA PRO A 13 -10.02 -8.70 -8.66
C PRO A 13 -10.34 -8.11 -10.04
N ARG A 14 -11.58 -7.63 -10.21
CA ARG A 14 -12.14 -7.21 -11.51
C ARG A 14 -11.60 -5.86 -12.00
N ASN A 15 -11.03 -5.04 -11.14
CA ASN A 15 -10.51 -3.72 -11.48
C ASN A 15 -9.42 -3.30 -10.49
N VAL A 16 -8.70 -2.21 -10.80
CA VAL A 16 -7.59 -1.69 -9.98
C VAL A 16 -8.03 -1.33 -8.56
N LEU A 17 -9.27 -0.86 -8.37
CA LEU A 17 -9.77 -0.56 -7.03
C LEU A 17 -9.95 -1.85 -6.23
N ALA A 18 -10.55 -2.88 -6.81
CA ALA A 18 -10.72 -4.19 -6.18
C ALA A 18 -9.36 -4.83 -5.81
N CYS A 19 -8.29 -4.61 -6.61
CA CYS A 19 -6.94 -5.06 -6.28
C CYS A 19 -6.46 -4.55 -4.91
N LYS A 20 -6.84 -3.33 -4.53
CA LYS A 20 -6.45 -2.71 -3.26
C LYS A 20 -7.21 -3.28 -2.05
N PHE A 21 -8.31 -3.96 -2.30
CA PHE A 21 -9.13 -4.64 -1.30
C PHE A 21 -8.99 -6.17 -1.36
N SER A 22 -8.02 -6.67 -2.12
CA SER A 22 -7.70 -8.09 -2.19
C SER A 22 -6.39 -8.38 -1.46
N VAL A 23 -6.43 -9.14 -0.38
CA VAL A 23 -5.22 -9.60 0.30
C VAL A 23 -4.43 -10.61 -0.55
N PRO A 24 -5.06 -11.60 -1.22
CA PRO A 24 -4.35 -12.48 -2.13
C PRO A 24 -3.58 -11.73 -3.21
N PHE A 25 -4.23 -10.78 -3.88
CA PHE A 25 -3.58 -9.97 -4.90
C PHE A 25 -2.47 -9.10 -4.32
N ALA A 26 -2.71 -8.43 -3.18
CA ALA A 26 -1.72 -7.58 -2.53
C ALA A 26 -0.45 -8.34 -2.14
N VAL A 27 -0.59 -9.56 -1.60
CA VAL A 27 0.55 -10.43 -1.29
C VAL A 27 1.29 -10.84 -2.57
N ALA A 28 0.56 -11.33 -3.57
CA ALA A 28 1.13 -11.81 -4.82
C ALA A 28 1.89 -10.71 -5.57
N THR A 29 1.27 -9.54 -5.75
CA THR A 29 1.89 -8.41 -6.46
C THR A 29 3.11 -7.86 -5.70
N THR A 30 3.05 -7.84 -4.36
CA THR A 30 4.18 -7.42 -3.52
C THR A 30 5.37 -8.38 -3.67
N LEU A 31 5.14 -9.68 -3.73
CA LEU A 31 6.18 -10.67 -3.97
C LEU A 31 6.78 -10.54 -5.37
N TYR A 32 5.95 -10.34 -6.37
CA TYR A 32 6.36 -10.20 -7.77
C TYR A 32 7.20 -8.94 -8.01
N HIS A 33 6.73 -7.79 -7.56
CA HIS A 33 7.41 -6.50 -7.73
C HIS A 33 8.44 -6.20 -6.64
N ARG A 34 8.52 -7.00 -5.58
CA ARG A 34 9.29 -6.73 -4.35
C ARG A 34 8.97 -5.37 -3.72
N SER A 35 7.75 -4.92 -3.90
CA SER A 35 7.24 -3.62 -3.46
C SER A 35 5.73 -3.65 -3.38
N SER A 36 5.17 -2.95 -2.40
CA SER A 36 3.74 -2.64 -2.29
C SER A 36 3.42 -1.22 -2.76
N GLY A 37 4.29 -0.64 -3.56
CA GLY A 37 4.15 0.73 -4.09
C GLY A 37 3.09 0.85 -5.18
N VAL A 38 3.04 2.03 -5.79
CA VAL A 38 1.98 2.41 -6.76
C VAL A 38 1.92 1.46 -7.96
N LEU A 39 3.08 1.01 -8.46
CA LEU A 39 3.17 0.11 -9.63
C LEU A 39 2.64 -1.29 -9.37
N SER A 40 2.51 -1.69 -8.10
CA SER A 40 1.94 -2.98 -7.71
C SER A 40 0.42 -3.03 -7.87
N PHE A 41 -0.24 -1.88 -8.06
CA PHE A 41 -1.71 -1.77 -8.15
C PHE A 41 -2.12 -1.01 -9.41
N THR A 42 -1.68 -1.49 -10.56
CA THR A 42 -2.01 -0.97 -11.89
C THR A 42 -2.85 -1.97 -12.67
N GLU A 43 -3.42 -1.54 -13.78
CA GLU A 43 -4.13 -2.45 -14.69
C GLU A 43 -3.18 -3.50 -15.29
N GLU A 44 -1.95 -3.13 -15.57
CA GLU A 44 -0.91 -4.06 -16.05
C GLU A 44 -0.62 -5.15 -15.01
N ALA A 45 -0.45 -4.77 -13.73
CA ALA A 45 -0.27 -5.74 -12.65
C ALA A 45 -1.49 -6.65 -12.47
N ARG A 46 -2.71 -6.09 -12.60
CA ARG A 46 -3.97 -6.82 -12.51
C ARG A 46 -4.10 -7.88 -13.62
N CYS A 47 -3.66 -7.58 -14.82
CA CYS A 47 -3.72 -8.47 -15.98
C CYS A 47 -2.50 -9.40 -16.09
N ASN A 48 -1.59 -9.40 -15.12
CA ASN A 48 -0.39 -10.23 -15.17
C ASN A 48 -0.68 -11.66 -14.67
N ASP A 49 -0.61 -12.63 -15.57
CA ASP A 49 -0.89 -14.04 -15.28
C ASP A 49 -0.04 -14.62 -14.16
N ALA A 50 1.24 -14.19 -14.04
CA ALA A 50 2.12 -14.66 -12.98
C ALA A 50 1.68 -14.15 -11.60
N ILE A 51 1.20 -12.91 -11.52
CA ILE A 51 0.64 -12.35 -10.27
C ILE A 51 -0.65 -13.07 -9.91
N ILE A 52 -1.56 -13.28 -10.85
CA ILE A 52 -2.81 -14.02 -10.62
C ILE A 52 -2.54 -15.46 -10.20
N ALA A 53 -1.59 -16.15 -10.85
CA ALA A 53 -1.20 -17.51 -10.46
C ALA A 53 -0.61 -17.58 -9.05
N LEU A 54 0.05 -16.53 -8.58
CA LEU A 54 0.50 -16.42 -7.19
C LEU A 54 -0.68 -16.11 -6.25
N ALA A 55 -1.56 -15.19 -6.61
CA ALA A 55 -2.72 -14.81 -5.79
C ALA A 55 -3.62 -16.02 -5.48
N ARG A 56 -3.86 -16.87 -6.46
CA ARG A 56 -4.63 -18.12 -6.29
C ARG A 56 -4.01 -19.11 -5.28
N LYS A 57 -2.73 -18.94 -4.90
CA LYS A 57 -2.05 -19.78 -3.88
C LYS A 57 -2.12 -19.19 -2.50
N VAL A 58 -2.60 -17.96 -2.35
CA VAL A 58 -2.75 -17.32 -1.05
C VAL A 58 -4.05 -17.76 -0.43
N SER A 59 -4.02 -18.13 0.83
CA SER A 59 -5.21 -18.41 1.64
C SER A 59 -5.22 -17.51 2.86
N ILE A 60 -6.35 -16.92 3.17
CA ILE A 60 -6.55 -16.07 4.34
C ILE A 60 -7.24 -16.88 5.44
N ARG A 61 -6.78 -16.70 6.67
CA ARG A 61 -7.41 -17.32 7.85
C ARG A 61 -7.48 -16.31 8.97
N GLU A 62 -8.59 -16.33 9.70
CA GLU A 62 -8.68 -15.59 10.94
C GLU A 62 -7.74 -16.21 11.99
N ASP A 63 -6.99 -15.35 12.68
CA ASP A 63 -6.34 -15.67 13.94
C ASP A 63 -7.11 -14.97 15.08
N LYS A 64 -7.80 -15.73 15.91
CA LYS A 64 -8.65 -15.19 16.99
C LYS A 64 -7.86 -14.40 18.03
N THR A 65 -6.58 -14.73 18.24
CA THR A 65 -5.73 -13.99 19.17
C THR A 65 -5.36 -12.62 18.61
N MET A 66 -5.19 -12.51 17.31
CA MET A 66 -5.00 -11.24 16.63
C MET A 66 -6.30 -10.43 16.57
N THR A 67 -7.42 -11.08 16.29
CA THR A 67 -8.75 -10.43 16.29
C THR A 67 -9.07 -9.80 17.64
N ALA A 68 -8.71 -10.43 18.76
CA ALA A 68 -8.94 -9.91 20.10
C ALA A 68 -8.15 -8.62 20.44
N GLN A 69 -7.15 -8.27 19.61
CA GLN A 69 -6.34 -7.05 19.79
C GLN A 69 -6.91 -5.83 19.06
N LEU A 70 -7.98 -6.01 18.27
CA LEU A 70 -8.69 -4.93 17.61
C LEU A 70 -9.55 -4.16 18.63
N PRO A 71 -9.70 -2.84 18.50
CA PRO A 71 -9.16 -1.95 17.45
C PRO A 71 -7.76 -1.38 17.75
N GLU A 72 -7.17 -1.63 18.94
CA GLU A 72 -5.93 -1.02 19.41
C GLU A 72 -4.73 -1.39 18.54
N LEU A 73 -4.67 -2.65 18.12
CA LEU A 73 -3.67 -3.15 17.19
C LEU A 73 -4.35 -3.77 15.96
N ARG A 74 -3.60 -3.83 14.86
CA ARG A 74 -4.04 -4.45 13.60
C ARG A 74 -3.02 -5.47 13.12
N PRO A 75 -2.81 -6.53 13.90
CA PRO A 75 -1.75 -7.48 13.62
C PRO A 75 -2.05 -8.30 12.37
N ALA A 76 -0.99 -8.64 11.66
CA ALA A 76 -1.02 -9.55 10.53
C ALA A 76 0.20 -10.47 10.55
N ARG A 77 0.02 -11.70 10.06
CA ARG A 77 1.08 -12.68 9.89
C ARG A 77 1.02 -13.27 8.49
N VAL A 78 2.17 -13.39 7.84
CA VAL A 78 2.32 -14.08 6.56
C VAL A 78 3.26 -15.26 6.73
N THR A 79 2.88 -16.40 6.17
CA THR A 79 3.73 -17.59 6.09
C THR A 79 3.83 -18.00 4.63
N ILE A 80 5.04 -18.16 4.12
CA ILE A 80 5.30 -18.53 2.72
C ILE A 80 6.04 -19.87 2.73
N HIS A 81 5.46 -20.87 2.08
CA HIS A 81 6.08 -22.17 1.84
C HIS A 81 6.79 -22.13 0.48
N LEU A 82 8.10 -22.31 0.47
CA LEU A 82 8.90 -22.32 -0.74
C LEU A 82 8.97 -23.74 -1.34
N ARG A 83 9.36 -23.80 -2.62
CA ARG A 83 9.45 -25.11 -3.34
C ARG A 83 10.53 -26.04 -2.83
N ASP A 84 11.57 -25.51 -2.19
CA ASP A 84 12.66 -26.27 -1.58
C ASP A 84 12.28 -26.81 -0.19
N GLY A 85 11.04 -26.60 0.26
CA GLY A 85 10.54 -27.01 1.57
C GLY A 85 10.81 -26.01 2.69
N SER A 86 11.54 -24.95 2.44
CA SER A 86 11.77 -23.90 3.45
C SER A 86 10.53 -23.04 3.68
N ILE A 87 10.43 -22.46 4.87
CA ILE A 87 9.28 -21.66 5.30
C ILE A 87 9.77 -20.28 5.75
N LEU A 88 9.22 -19.25 5.12
CA LEU A 88 9.42 -17.86 5.53
C LEU A 88 8.22 -17.38 6.35
N LYS A 89 8.48 -16.65 7.43
CA LYS A 89 7.44 -16.08 8.30
C LYS A 89 7.74 -14.62 8.57
N ALA A 90 6.73 -13.80 8.52
CA ALA A 90 6.78 -12.41 8.95
C ALA A 90 5.49 -12.04 9.70
N ALA A 91 5.60 -11.19 10.69
CA ALA A 91 4.46 -10.67 11.44
C ALA A 91 4.67 -9.18 11.71
N VAL A 92 3.56 -8.46 11.78
CA VAL A 92 3.49 -7.06 12.19
C VAL A 92 2.37 -6.90 13.21
N GLU A 93 2.51 -5.96 14.11
CA GLU A 93 1.49 -5.66 15.13
C GLU A 93 0.54 -4.57 14.69
N THR A 94 1.00 -3.69 13.80
CA THR A 94 0.23 -2.55 13.31
C THR A 94 0.60 -2.22 11.86
N ASN A 95 -0.19 -1.36 11.22
CA ASN A 95 0.10 -0.90 9.86
C ASN A 95 1.18 0.18 9.88
N ARG A 96 2.09 0.11 8.92
CA ARG A 96 3.04 1.19 8.70
C ARG A 96 2.30 2.45 8.23
N GLY A 97 2.54 3.55 8.94
CA GLY A 97 1.88 4.83 8.74
C GLY A 97 0.80 5.14 9.78
N ASP A 98 0.46 4.17 10.64
CA ASP A 98 -0.33 4.42 11.85
C ASP A 98 0.54 5.13 12.91
N TRP A 99 -0.08 5.67 13.95
CA TRP A 99 0.65 6.42 14.98
C TRP A 99 1.68 5.56 15.76
N GLN A 100 1.49 4.24 15.80
CA GLN A 100 2.42 3.30 16.43
C GLN A 100 3.67 3.01 15.57
N ASP A 101 3.55 3.13 14.23
CA ASP A 101 4.64 2.94 13.27
C ASP A 101 4.57 4.04 12.18
N PRO A 102 4.85 5.30 12.53
CA PRO A 102 4.73 6.42 11.60
C PRO A 102 5.78 6.35 10.49
N TYR A 103 5.44 6.91 9.33
CA TYR A 103 6.43 7.13 8.29
C TYR A 103 7.46 8.18 8.73
N THR A 104 8.72 7.96 8.38
CA THR A 104 9.72 9.04 8.41
C THR A 104 9.40 10.08 7.34
N ASP A 105 9.86 11.32 7.53
CA ASP A 105 9.67 12.40 6.54
C ASP A 105 10.19 12.01 5.15
N THR A 106 11.33 11.31 5.11
CA THR A 106 11.90 10.79 3.86
C THR A 106 10.96 9.78 3.18
N ALA A 107 10.41 8.84 3.94
CA ALA A 107 9.50 7.83 3.40
C ALA A 107 8.16 8.46 2.95
N LEU A 108 7.68 9.46 3.69
CA LEU A 108 6.48 10.21 3.34
C LEU A 108 6.69 10.99 2.03
N LYS A 109 7.82 11.70 1.91
CA LYS A 109 8.21 12.41 0.68
C LYS A 109 8.33 11.45 -0.51
N GLN A 110 9.00 10.31 -0.33
CA GLN A 110 9.11 9.30 -1.40
C GLN A 110 7.74 8.81 -1.87
N LYS A 111 6.83 8.54 -0.94
CA LYS A 111 5.45 8.13 -1.26
C LYS A 111 4.69 9.25 -1.99
N PHE A 112 4.80 10.48 -1.52
CA PHE A 112 4.21 11.65 -2.17
C PHE A 112 4.71 11.78 -3.61
N MET A 113 6.02 11.78 -3.82
CA MET A 113 6.62 11.90 -5.15
C MET A 113 6.20 10.74 -6.07
N ALA A 114 6.20 9.49 -5.59
CA ALA A 114 5.77 8.33 -6.37
C ALA A 114 4.31 8.41 -6.85
N LEU A 115 3.44 9.09 -6.11
CA LEU A 115 2.05 9.29 -6.48
C LEU A 115 1.87 10.48 -7.43
N THR A 116 2.48 11.62 -7.12
CA THR A 116 2.25 12.90 -7.79
C THR A 116 2.93 13.00 -9.13
N THR A 117 4.12 12.41 -9.29
CA THR A 117 4.85 12.41 -10.58
C THR A 117 4.17 11.59 -11.68
N ARG A 118 3.10 10.89 -11.35
CA ARG A 118 2.21 10.26 -12.36
C ARG A 118 1.30 11.27 -13.07
N LEU A 119 1.08 12.43 -12.47
CA LEU A 119 0.17 13.47 -12.96
C LEU A 119 0.91 14.78 -13.28
N TRP A 120 1.97 15.08 -12.53
CA TRP A 120 2.71 16.32 -12.62
C TRP A 120 4.20 16.10 -12.90
N PRO A 121 4.88 17.03 -13.56
CA PRO A 121 6.34 17.03 -13.65
C PRO A 121 6.99 16.99 -12.25
N ALA A 122 8.17 16.40 -12.16
CA ALA A 122 8.82 16.16 -10.86
C ALA A 122 9.15 17.47 -10.12
N ASP A 123 9.53 18.52 -10.84
CA ASP A 123 9.81 19.85 -10.29
C ASP A 123 8.55 20.48 -9.69
N GLN A 124 7.41 20.36 -10.38
CA GLN A 124 6.12 20.82 -9.86
C GLN A 124 5.69 20.03 -8.63
N ALA A 125 5.84 18.70 -8.63
CA ALA A 125 5.54 17.85 -7.49
C ALA A 125 6.41 18.24 -6.27
N GLU A 126 7.70 18.51 -6.47
CA GLU A 126 8.62 18.97 -5.42
C GLU A 126 8.22 20.33 -4.86
N GLN A 127 7.81 21.28 -5.70
CA GLN A 127 7.33 22.60 -5.27
C GLN A 127 6.08 22.46 -4.40
N ILE A 128 5.12 21.63 -4.82
CA ILE A 128 3.88 21.37 -4.06
C ILE A 128 4.22 20.72 -2.72
N HIS A 129 5.10 19.71 -2.71
CA HIS A 129 5.54 19.08 -1.46
C HIS A 129 6.14 20.11 -0.50
N THR A 130 7.07 20.94 -0.99
CA THR A 130 7.72 21.98 -0.19
C THR A 130 6.70 22.97 0.37
N ALA A 131 5.74 23.40 -0.43
CA ALA A 131 4.69 24.32 0.00
C ALA A 131 3.80 23.69 1.09
N ILE A 132 3.45 22.41 0.96
CA ILE A 132 2.65 21.69 1.97
C ILE A 132 3.40 21.58 3.30
N MET A 133 4.70 21.31 3.28
CA MET A 133 5.51 21.15 4.51
C MET A 133 5.69 22.43 5.32
N VAL A 134 5.32 23.59 4.76
CA VAL A 134 5.38 24.90 5.43
C VAL A 134 4.05 25.65 5.36
N MET A 135 2.96 24.91 5.12
CA MET A 135 1.64 25.48 4.81
C MET A 135 1.08 26.39 5.91
N GLU A 136 1.45 26.16 7.17
CA GLU A 136 1.03 27.03 8.28
C GLU A 136 1.62 28.45 8.21
N LYS A 137 2.63 28.66 7.37
CA LYS A 137 3.28 29.96 7.18
C LYS A 137 2.68 30.79 6.06
N TYR A 138 1.78 30.20 5.26
CA TYR A 138 1.24 30.83 4.05
C TYR A 138 -0.28 30.74 4.01
N PRO A 139 -0.97 31.73 3.42
CA PRO A 139 -2.39 31.62 3.11
C PRO A 139 -2.66 30.44 2.16
N VAL A 140 -3.75 29.71 2.37
CA VAL A 140 -4.12 28.53 1.56
C VAL A 140 -4.16 28.83 0.06
N ARG A 141 -4.60 30.03 -0.33
CA ARG A 141 -4.63 30.48 -1.74
C ARG A 141 -3.26 30.46 -2.42
N ASP A 142 -2.17 30.63 -1.66
CA ASP A 142 -0.81 30.72 -2.20
C ASP A 142 -0.15 29.33 -2.34
N LEU A 143 -0.77 28.28 -1.75
CA LEU A 143 -0.26 26.90 -1.78
C LEU A 143 -0.59 26.18 -3.10
N PHE A 144 -1.77 26.42 -3.66
CA PHE A 144 -2.30 25.65 -4.78
C PHE A 144 -2.24 26.37 -6.12
N PHE A 145 -2.01 27.66 -6.08
CA PHE A 145 -1.87 28.50 -7.25
C PHE A 145 -0.59 29.35 -7.12
N PRO A 146 0.61 28.74 -7.28
CA PRO A 146 1.78 29.57 -7.44
C PRO A 146 1.46 30.52 -8.59
N ALA A 147 1.51 31.82 -8.33
CA ALA A 147 1.21 32.84 -9.30
C ALA A 147 1.98 32.51 -10.57
N SER A 148 1.26 32.14 -11.62
CA SER A 148 1.82 32.00 -12.95
C SER A 148 2.56 33.27 -13.20
N GLY A 149 3.89 33.21 -13.28
CA GLY A 149 4.72 34.37 -13.49
C GLY A 149 4.17 35.15 -14.70
N ARG A 150 3.78 36.38 -14.44
CA ARG A 150 3.56 37.38 -15.49
C ARG A 150 4.91 37.82 -16.07
#